data_3ba3a4e88e0950c946f7f75e4af344c5
#
_entry.id   3ba3a4e88e0950c946f7f75e4af344c5
#
_cell.length_a   1.000
_cell.length_b   1.000
_cell.length_c   1.000
_cell.angle_alpha   90.00
_cell.angle_beta   90.00
_cell.angle_gamma   90.00
#
_symmetry.space_group_name_H-M   'P 1'
#
loop_
_entity.id
_entity.type
_entity.pdbx_description
1 polymer ?
#
loop_
_entity_poly.entity_id
_entity_poly.type
_entity_poly.pdbx_seq_one_letter_code
_entity_poly.pdbx_strand_id
1 'polypeptide(L)'
;MTALAEREKNALFPTYDRLPIGAVTSAQGVHITTETGETYLDAIAGLGVNALGHSHPAVVAAIREQAGKYLHLSNLFLQEPQIVLAEKLERASG
;
A
#
# COMPACT_ATOMS: atom_id res chain seq x y z
N MET A 1 18.27 -3.81 18.55
CA MET A 1 17.84 -3.08 17.34
C MET A 1 18.15 -3.94 16.14
N THR A 2 17.25 -4.05 15.16
CA THR A 2 17.50 -4.85 13.96
C THR A 2 18.47 -4.16 13.01
N ALA A 3 19.12 -4.93 12.12
CA ALA A 3 20.02 -4.37 11.10
C ALA A 3 19.30 -3.33 10.21
N LEU A 4 18.00 -3.51 9.96
CA LEU A 4 17.21 -2.54 9.19
C LEU A 4 17.02 -1.22 9.94
N ALA A 5 16.79 -1.26 11.25
CA ALA A 5 16.67 -0.06 12.09
C ALA A 5 17.97 0.74 12.16
N GLU A 6 19.12 0.07 12.19
CA GLU A 6 20.43 0.75 12.09
C GLU A 6 20.61 1.44 10.73
N ARG A 7 20.24 0.75 9.66
CA ARG A 7 20.31 1.32 8.31
C ARG A 7 19.37 2.51 8.14
N GLU A 8 18.18 2.46 8.72
CA GLU A 8 17.23 3.58 8.70
C GLU A 8 17.82 4.83 9.32
N LYS A 9 18.43 4.73 10.51
CA LYS A 9 19.06 5.86 11.19
C LYS A 9 20.15 6.54 10.36
N ASN A 10 20.84 5.77 9.55
CA ASN A 10 21.93 6.28 8.72
C ASN A 10 21.45 6.84 7.37
N ALA A 11 20.27 6.45 6.92
CA ALA A 11 19.78 6.75 5.57
C ALA A 11 18.64 7.76 5.54
N LEU A 12 17.81 7.83 6.57
CA LEU A 12 16.61 8.65 6.59
C LEU A 12 16.66 9.74 7.65
N PHE A 13 16.00 10.87 7.38
CA PHE A 13 15.73 11.88 8.40
C PHE A 13 14.78 11.30 9.46
N PRO A 14 14.98 11.61 10.76
CA PRO A 14 14.15 11.11 11.85
C PRO A 14 12.81 11.84 11.95
N THR A 15 12.00 11.76 10.89
CA THR A 15 10.71 12.46 10.78
C THR A 15 9.62 11.79 11.58
N TYR A 16 9.66 10.45 11.70
CA TYR A 16 8.66 9.66 12.42
C TYR A 16 9.30 8.67 13.38
N ASP A 17 8.71 8.53 14.55
CA ASP A 17 9.02 7.44 15.46
C ASP A 17 8.37 6.15 14.95
N ARG A 18 9.11 5.05 15.01
CA ARG A 18 8.60 3.74 14.61
C ARG A 18 8.03 2.99 15.81
N LEU A 19 6.97 2.22 15.57
CA LEU A 19 6.48 1.28 16.57
C LEU A 19 7.55 0.20 16.84
N PRO A 20 7.72 -0.20 18.13
CA PRO A 20 8.78 -1.14 18.51
C PRO A 20 8.42 -2.60 18.23
N ILE A 21 7.93 -2.90 17.03
CA ILE A 21 7.50 -4.25 16.61
C ILE A 21 8.48 -4.90 15.62
N GLY A 22 9.56 -4.22 15.26
CA GLY A 22 10.50 -4.69 14.26
C GLY A 22 10.06 -4.40 12.82
N ALA A 23 10.77 -4.94 11.86
CA ALA A 23 10.49 -4.73 10.45
C ALA A 23 9.31 -5.58 9.98
N VAL A 24 8.37 -4.97 9.26
CA VAL A 24 7.26 -5.69 8.63
C VAL A 24 7.76 -6.34 7.34
N THR A 25 7.47 -7.62 7.17
CA THR A 25 7.85 -8.41 5.99
C THR A 25 6.69 -8.72 5.07
N SER A 26 5.47 -8.80 5.62
CA SER A 26 4.26 -9.03 4.82
C SER A 26 3.03 -8.52 5.55
N ALA A 27 1.95 -8.34 4.79
CA ALA A 27 0.66 -7.97 5.34
C ALA A 27 -0.46 -8.58 4.48
N GLN A 28 -1.51 -9.06 5.13
CA GLN A 28 -2.68 -9.61 4.45
C GLN A 28 -3.94 -9.44 5.31
N GLY A 29 -5.02 -8.99 4.69
CA GLY A 29 -6.26 -8.69 5.41
C GLY A 29 -6.02 -7.65 6.50
N VAL A 30 -6.29 -8.00 7.74
CA VAL A 30 -6.10 -7.13 8.92
C VAL A 30 -4.81 -7.44 9.68
N HIS A 31 -3.95 -8.30 9.15
CA HIS A 31 -2.75 -8.75 9.84
C HIS A 31 -1.48 -8.28 9.13
N ILE A 32 -0.49 -7.90 9.94
CA ILE A 32 0.89 -7.66 9.50
C ILE A 32 1.80 -8.68 10.17
N THR A 33 2.83 -9.11 9.46
CA THR A 33 3.83 -10.07 9.96
C THR A 33 5.21 -9.43 9.95
N THR A 34 5.95 -9.59 11.03
CA THR A 34 7.28 -9.03 11.19
C THR A 34 8.37 -10.03 10.80
N GLU A 35 9.60 -9.54 10.71
CA GLU A 35 10.80 -10.34 10.41
C GLU A 35 11.07 -11.47 11.43
N THR A 36 10.53 -11.36 12.65
CA THR A 36 10.61 -12.39 13.69
C THR A 36 9.47 -13.42 13.59
N GLY A 37 8.55 -13.25 12.65
CA GLY A 37 7.39 -14.13 12.45
C GLY A 37 6.19 -13.80 13.34
N GLU A 38 6.29 -12.76 14.16
CA GLU A 38 5.16 -12.28 14.96
C GLU A 38 4.09 -11.64 14.08
N THR A 39 2.83 -11.89 14.44
CA THR A 39 1.67 -11.35 13.71
C THR A 39 0.91 -10.39 14.61
N TYR A 40 0.60 -9.22 14.07
CA TYR A 40 -0.16 -8.16 14.74
C TYR A 40 -1.44 -7.86 13.98
N LEU A 41 -2.50 -7.52 14.72
CA LEU A 41 -3.70 -6.92 14.12
C LEU A 41 -3.41 -5.47 13.79
N ASP A 42 -3.60 -5.10 12.53
CA ASP A 42 -3.43 -3.72 12.08
C ASP A 42 -4.75 -2.93 12.16
N ALA A 43 -4.88 -2.11 13.19
CA ALA A 43 -6.00 -1.19 13.35
C ALA A 43 -5.71 0.22 12.76
N ILE A 44 -4.52 0.45 12.20
CA ILE A 44 -4.12 1.72 11.57
C ILE A 44 -4.53 1.75 10.10
N ALA A 45 -4.40 0.61 9.42
CA ALA A 45 -4.77 0.43 8.00
C ALA A 45 -4.13 1.47 7.07
N GLY A 46 -2.84 1.74 7.25
CA GLY A 46 -2.11 2.74 6.46
C GLY A 46 -2.64 4.17 6.65
N LEU A 47 -3.16 4.50 7.84
CA LEU A 47 -3.90 5.72 8.19
C LEU A 47 -5.28 5.79 7.50
N GLY A 48 -6.03 4.67 7.58
CA GLY A 48 -7.38 4.57 7.01
C GLY A 48 -7.43 4.40 5.49
N VAL A 49 -6.30 4.07 4.87
CA VAL A 49 -6.19 3.93 3.40
C VAL A 49 -6.59 2.53 2.93
N ASN A 50 -6.27 1.49 3.69
CA ASN A 50 -6.48 0.09 3.30
C ASN A 50 -7.89 -0.40 3.68
N ALA A 51 -8.92 0.23 3.15
CA ALA A 51 -10.31 -0.10 3.48
C ALA A 51 -10.70 -1.55 3.15
N LEU A 52 -10.07 -2.17 2.16
CA LEU A 52 -10.29 -3.56 1.76
C LEU A 52 -9.31 -4.54 2.44
N GLY A 53 -8.48 -4.06 3.36
CA GLY A 53 -7.41 -4.84 3.97
C GLY A 53 -6.13 -4.85 3.12
N HIS A 54 -5.06 -5.36 3.73
CA HIS A 54 -3.77 -5.50 3.04
C HIS A 54 -3.83 -6.57 1.97
N SER A 55 -3.16 -6.31 0.85
CA SER A 55 -2.96 -7.30 -0.23
C SER A 55 -4.26 -7.94 -0.73
N HIS A 56 -5.34 -7.16 -0.84
CA HIS A 56 -6.61 -7.66 -1.35
C HIS A 56 -6.42 -8.27 -2.75
N PRO A 57 -6.84 -9.51 -2.99
CA PRO A 57 -6.52 -10.23 -4.23
C PRO A 57 -6.94 -9.49 -5.51
N ALA A 58 -8.13 -8.89 -5.52
CA ALA A 58 -8.63 -8.15 -6.67
C ALA A 58 -7.81 -6.89 -6.95
N VAL A 59 -7.39 -6.16 -5.90
CA VAL A 59 -6.55 -4.96 -6.02
C VAL A 59 -5.15 -5.33 -6.52
N VAL A 60 -4.55 -6.38 -5.94
CA VAL A 60 -3.23 -6.88 -6.37
C VAL A 60 -3.26 -7.32 -7.83
N ALA A 61 -4.29 -8.06 -8.25
CA ALA A 61 -4.44 -8.50 -9.64
C ALA A 61 -4.58 -7.31 -10.60
N ALA A 62 -5.39 -6.31 -10.26
CA ALA A 62 -5.55 -5.10 -11.06
C ALA A 62 -4.23 -4.32 -11.22
N ILE A 63 -3.46 -4.17 -10.14
CA ILE A 63 -2.15 -3.50 -10.16
C ILE A 63 -1.18 -4.28 -11.05
N ARG A 64 -1.09 -5.60 -10.90
CA ARG A 64 -0.20 -6.44 -11.72
C ARG A 64 -0.53 -6.35 -13.19
N GLU A 65 -1.81 -6.42 -13.54
CA GLU A 65 -2.26 -6.32 -14.93
C GLU A 65 -1.92 -4.95 -15.52
N GLN A 66 -2.28 -3.87 -14.83
CA GLN A 66 -2.04 -2.52 -15.31
C GLN A 66 -0.56 -2.17 -15.37
N ALA A 67 0.24 -2.61 -14.41
CA ALA A 67 1.70 -2.39 -14.41
C ALA A 67 2.38 -3.03 -15.63
N GLY A 68 1.83 -4.12 -16.15
CA GLY A 68 2.31 -4.78 -17.38
C GLY A 68 1.95 -4.02 -18.66
N LYS A 69 1.00 -3.10 -18.62
CA LYS A 69 0.57 -2.29 -19.79
C LYS A 69 1.29 -0.94 -19.82
N TYR A 70 1.08 -0.13 -18.80
CA TYR A 70 1.75 1.16 -18.57
C TYR A 70 1.48 1.66 -17.15
N LEU A 71 2.37 2.50 -16.64
CA LEU A 71 2.24 3.12 -15.33
C LEU A 71 1.81 4.58 -15.42
N HIS A 72 2.43 5.36 -16.29
CA HIS A 72 2.14 6.77 -16.45
C HIS A 72 2.38 7.23 -17.88
N LEU A 73 1.41 7.93 -18.45
CA LEU A 73 1.50 8.46 -19.84
C LEU A 73 1.35 9.97 -19.93
N SER A 74 0.86 10.66 -18.91
CA SER A 74 0.42 12.05 -18.97
C SER A 74 -1.02 12.23 -19.50
N ASN A 75 -1.65 13.33 -19.09
CA ASN A 75 -3.01 13.70 -19.52
C ASN A 75 -3.09 14.15 -21.01
N LEU A 76 -1.97 14.13 -21.71
CA LEU A 76 -1.98 14.35 -23.18
C LEU A 76 -2.58 13.18 -23.97
N PHE A 77 -2.72 12.02 -23.34
CA PHE A 77 -3.24 10.81 -23.96
C PHE A 77 -4.53 10.36 -23.32
N LEU A 78 -5.44 9.79 -24.12
CA LEU A 78 -6.62 9.14 -23.61
C LEU A 78 -6.25 7.84 -22.87
N GLN A 79 -6.80 7.66 -21.68
CA GLN A 79 -6.49 6.54 -20.80
C GLN A 79 -7.78 5.97 -20.22
N GLU A 80 -8.10 4.75 -20.58
CA GLU A 80 -9.34 4.09 -20.16
C GLU A 80 -9.51 3.99 -18.64
N PRO A 81 -8.49 3.60 -17.83
CA PRO A 81 -8.66 3.46 -16.38
C PRO A 81 -9.11 4.76 -15.69
N GLN A 82 -8.59 5.90 -16.13
CA GLN A 82 -8.96 7.21 -15.61
C GLN A 82 -10.45 7.53 -15.90
N ILE A 83 -10.89 7.26 -17.13
CA ILE A 83 -12.26 7.51 -17.57
C ILE A 83 -13.23 6.61 -16.82
N VAL A 84 -12.94 5.32 -16.75
CA VAL A 84 -13.78 4.34 -16.03
C VAL A 84 -13.90 4.70 -14.55
N LEU A 85 -12.83 5.17 -13.91
CA LEU A 85 -12.89 5.63 -12.52
C LEU A 85 -13.82 6.84 -12.38
N ALA A 86 -13.67 7.84 -13.26
CA ALA A 86 -14.51 9.04 -13.23
C ALA A 86 -16.00 8.70 -13.40
N GLU A 87 -16.34 7.84 -14.35
CA GLU A 87 -17.73 7.37 -14.57
C GLU A 87 -18.30 6.63 -13.35
N LYS A 88 -17.49 5.80 -12.69
CA LYS A 88 -17.90 5.10 -11.46
C LYS A 88 -18.15 6.06 -10.31
N LEU A 89 -17.28 7.03 -10.12
CA LEU A 89 -17.42 8.05 -9.09
C LEU A 89 -18.66 8.92 -9.32
N GLU A 90 -18.91 9.33 -10.56
CA GLU A 90 -20.10 10.07 -10.94
C GLU A 90 -21.38 9.29 -10.57
N ARG A 91 -21.47 8.02 -10.96
CA ARG A 91 -22.62 7.17 -10.62
C ARG A 91 -22.81 6.98 -9.12
N ALA A 92 -21.72 6.86 -8.36
CA ALA A 92 -21.76 6.66 -6.90
C ALA A 92 -22.13 7.94 -6.14
N SER A 93 -21.78 9.10 -6.65
CA SER A 93 -22.03 10.38 -6.00
C SER A 93 -23.39 11.01 -6.37
N GLY A 94 -24.04 10.52 -7.38
CA GLY A 94 -25.27 11.11 -7.91
C GLY A 94 -24.96 12.38 -8.68
#